data_5d36c82089e6d8f99d70d5a206d1691e
#
_entry.id   5d36c82089e6d8f99d70d5a206d1691e
#
_cell.length_a   1.000
_cell.length_b   1.000
_cell.length_c   1.000
_cell.angle_alpha   90.00
_cell.angle_beta   90.00
_cell.angle_gamma   90.00
#
_symmetry.space_group_name_H-M   'P 1'
#
loop_
_entity.id
_entity.type
_entity.pdbx_description
1 polymer ?
#
loop_
_entity_poly.entity_id
_entity_poly.type
_entity_poly.pdbx_seq_one_letter_code
_entity_poly.pdbx_strand_id
1 'polypeptide(L)'
;MLFRSLLTIPRVSLEVPVFEGTDDLTLNRGAGRIAGTAAIGDAGNIGIAAHRDGFFRALKDVREGDEVGLNSAQSNAVYVVDTIEIVAPGDVHVLEPRGHPSLTLVTCYPFYFVGDAPQRYIVHATLRRSALAGVTTSKSTPHTSNKENKP
;
A
#
# COMPACT_ATOMS: atom_id res chain seq x y z
N MET A 1 15.44 12.95 3.37
CA MET A 1 14.31 12.12 2.88
C MET A 1 14.75 10.66 2.90
N LEU A 2 14.03 9.85 3.63
CA LEU A 2 14.45 8.48 3.90
C LEU A 2 13.54 7.48 3.20
N PHE A 3 14.16 6.59 2.40
CA PHE A 3 13.46 5.48 1.75
C PHE A 3 12.96 4.50 2.82
N ARG A 4 11.68 4.19 2.82
CA ARG A 4 11.08 3.29 3.81
C ARG A 4 10.74 1.93 3.26
N SER A 5 10.19 1.87 2.06
CA SER A 5 9.74 0.60 1.51
C SER A 5 9.50 0.71 0.02
N LEU A 6 9.27 -0.43 -0.60
CA LEU A 6 8.90 -0.51 -2.01
C LEU A 6 7.47 -1.00 -2.09
N LEU A 7 6.62 -0.24 -2.78
CA LEU A 7 5.23 -0.58 -3.02
C LEU A 7 5.12 -1.19 -4.41
N THR A 8 4.51 -2.37 -4.51
CA THR A 8 4.37 -3.04 -5.80
C THR A 8 2.93 -3.50 -6.02
N ILE A 9 2.44 -3.36 -7.24
CA ILE A 9 1.18 -3.98 -7.67
C ILE A 9 1.47 -4.62 -9.02
N PRO A 10 1.92 -5.90 -9.00
CA PRO A 10 2.43 -6.53 -10.22
C PRO A 10 1.48 -6.54 -11.40
N ARG A 11 0.18 -6.75 -11.16
CA ARG A 11 -0.77 -6.86 -12.26
C ARG A 11 -0.85 -5.59 -13.11
N VAL A 12 -0.60 -4.43 -12.51
CA VAL A 12 -0.61 -3.16 -13.25
C VAL A 12 0.80 -2.58 -13.42
N SER A 13 1.83 -3.39 -13.16
CA SER A 13 3.23 -3.01 -13.33
C SER A 13 3.62 -1.78 -12.53
N LEU A 14 3.05 -1.62 -11.34
CA LEU A 14 3.40 -0.53 -10.46
C LEU A 14 4.53 -0.95 -9.53
N GLU A 15 5.57 -0.13 -9.47
CA GLU A 15 6.65 -0.30 -8.52
C GLU A 15 7.15 1.09 -8.17
N VAL A 16 7.04 1.46 -6.89
CA VAL A 16 7.37 2.83 -6.47
C VAL A 16 7.98 2.83 -5.07
N PRO A 17 9.06 3.62 -4.86
CA PRO A 17 9.62 3.77 -3.52
C PRO A 17 8.69 4.61 -2.65
N VAL A 18 8.60 4.26 -1.36
CA VAL A 18 7.77 4.94 -0.39
C VAL A 18 8.68 5.64 0.63
N PHE A 19 8.46 6.93 0.81
CA PHE A 19 9.17 7.76 1.77
C PHE A 19 8.23 8.18 2.87
N GLU A 20 8.74 8.88 3.89
CA GLU A 20 7.90 9.46 4.93
C GLU A 20 7.45 10.84 4.50
N GLY A 21 6.16 11.13 4.70
CA GLY A 21 5.61 12.44 4.43
C GLY A 21 5.08 12.60 3.02
N THR A 22 4.35 13.68 2.82
CA THR A 22 3.65 13.93 1.55
C THR A 22 3.91 15.34 1.03
N ASP A 23 5.05 15.95 1.37
CA ASP A 23 5.40 17.24 0.79
C ASP A 23 5.78 17.06 -0.69
N ASP A 24 5.87 18.18 -1.40
CA ASP A 24 6.11 18.16 -2.85
C ASP A 24 7.42 17.47 -3.20
N LEU A 25 8.47 17.70 -2.41
CA LEU A 25 9.76 17.08 -2.68
C LEU A 25 9.67 15.56 -2.60
N THR A 26 8.98 15.07 -1.58
CA THR A 26 8.78 13.63 -1.40
C THR A 26 7.98 13.04 -2.56
N LEU A 27 6.85 13.67 -2.91
CA LEU A 27 5.96 13.13 -3.94
C LEU A 27 6.54 13.25 -5.34
N ASN A 28 7.55 14.10 -5.54
CA ASN A 28 8.27 14.15 -6.80
C ASN A 28 9.24 12.99 -6.96
N ARG A 29 9.57 12.29 -5.88
CA ARG A 29 10.51 11.17 -5.92
C ARG A 29 9.83 9.81 -5.84
N GLY A 30 8.61 9.77 -5.36
CA GLY A 30 7.90 8.51 -5.21
C GLY A 30 6.57 8.71 -4.52
N ALA A 31 6.18 7.70 -3.74
CA ALA A 31 5.00 7.80 -2.90
C ALA A 31 5.43 8.19 -1.49
N GLY A 32 4.50 8.70 -0.69
CA GLY A 32 4.79 9.10 0.67
C GLY A 32 3.77 8.55 1.65
N ARG A 33 4.26 8.11 2.82
CA ARG A 33 3.37 7.69 3.91
C ARG A 33 2.74 8.96 4.50
N ILE A 34 1.44 8.93 4.66
CA ILE A 34 0.67 10.07 5.16
C ILE A 34 0.82 10.15 6.68
N ALA A 35 1.18 11.34 7.17
CA ALA A 35 1.35 11.56 8.61
C ALA A 35 0.03 11.26 9.34
N GLY A 36 0.13 10.67 10.52
CA GLY A 36 -1.03 10.33 11.33
C GLY A 36 -1.62 8.96 11.03
N THR A 37 -1.17 8.30 9.96
CA THR A 37 -1.60 6.92 9.67
C THR A 37 -0.60 5.95 10.30
N ALA A 38 -0.88 4.64 10.23
CA ALA A 38 0.02 3.64 10.79
C ALA A 38 1.38 3.66 10.11
N ALA A 39 2.42 3.34 10.84
CA ALA A 39 3.76 3.25 10.28
C ALA A 39 3.91 2.00 9.41
N ILE A 40 4.86 2.06 8.47
CA ILE A 40 5.16 0.91 7.62
C ILE A 40 5.55 -0.27 8.51
N GLY A 41 4.88 -1.39 8.32
CA GLY A 41 5.15 -2.61 9.08
C GLY A 41 4.28 -2.77 10.32
N ASP A 42 3.56 -1.74 10.73
CA ASP A 42 2.69 -1.83 11.91
C ASP A 42 1.29 -2.29 11.52
N ALA A 43 0.56 -2.80 12.51
CA ALA A 43 -0.86 -3.03 12.38
C ALA A 43 -1.59 -1.68 12.33
N GLY A 44 -2.75 -1.65 11.72
CA GLY A 44 -3.50 -0.42 11.55
C GLY A 44 -3.65 -0.12 10.08
N ASN A 45 -4.09 1.09 9.76
CA ASN A 45 -4.32 1.51 8.38
C ASN A 45 -3.16 2.40 7.93
N ILE A 46 -2.30 1.87 7.08
CA ILE A 46 -1.15 2.61 6.55
C ILE A 46 -1.63 3.42 5.35
N GLY A 47 -1.51 4.74 5.41
CA GLY A 47 -1.92 5.60 4.29
C GLY A 47 -0.71 5.99 3.45
N ILE A 48 -0.83 5.82 2.13
CA ILE A 48 0.24 6.16 1.18
C ILE A 48 -0.35 6.96 0.04
N ALA A 49 0.26 8.10 -0.26
CA ALA A 49 -0.18 8.98 -1.34
C ALA A 49 0.87 9.11 -2.42
N ALA A 50 0.43 9.37 -3.64
CA ALA A 50 1.30 9.73 -4.75
C ALA A 50 0.50 10.51 -5.79
N HIS A 51 1.20 11.18 -6.70
CA HIS A 51 0.56 11.98 -7.75
C HIS A 51 -0.17 11.09 -8.76
N ARG A 52 -1.34 11.57 -9.21
CA ARG A 52 -2.18 10.85 -10.20
C ARG A 52 -1.53 10.75 -11.58
N ASP A 53 -0.71 11.74 -11.93
CA ASP A 53 -0.06 11.79 -13.24
C ASP A 53 1.36 11.24 -13.19
N GLY A 54 1.72 10.62 -12.06
CA GLY A 54 3.02 9.99 -11.87
C GLY A 54 2.85 8.55 -11.44
N PHE A 55 3.39 8.24 -10.28
CA PHE A 55 3.47 6.85 -9.82
C PHE A 55 2.12 6.18 -9.62
N PHE A 56 1.09 6.94 -9.20
CA PHE A 56 -0.23 6.32 -8.95
C PHE A 56 -1.19 6.41 -10.12
N ARG A 57 -0.71 6.77 -11.31
CA ARG A 57 -1.54 6.70 -12.51
C ARG A 57 -2.03 5.27 -12.74
N ALA A 58 -1.22 4.28 -12.40
CA ALA A 58 -1.57 2.88 -12.58
C ALA A 58 -2.77 2.45 -11.72
N LEU A 59 -3.12 3.22 -10.68
CA LEU A 59 -4.26 2.87 -9.83
C LEU A 59 -5.58 2.84 -10.60
N LYS A 60 -5.66 3.53 -11.73
CA LYS A 60 -6.87 3.50 -12.56
C LYS A 60 -7.23 2.09 -13.05
N ASP A 61 -6.25 1.20 -13.10
CA ASP A 61 -6.43 -0.16 -13.60
C ASP A 61 -6.49 -1.21 -12.49
N VAL A 62 -6.38 -0.80 -11.25
CA VAL A 62 -6.41 -1.71 -10.09
C VAL A 62 -7.84 -2.17 -9.84
N ARG A 63 -7.99 -3.44 -9.44
CA ARG A 63 -9.28 -4.07 -9.16
C ARG A 63 -9.27 -4.76 -7.81
N GLU A 64 -10.45 -4.99 -7.27
CA GLU A 64 -10.59 -5.81 -6.07
C GLU A 64 -9.98 -7.19 -6.34
N GLY A 65 -9.26 -7.70 -5.36
CA GLY A 65 -8.54 -8.96 -5.49
C GLY A 65 -7.09 -8.82 -5.90
N ASP A 66 -6.67 -7.65 -6.38
CA ASP A 66 -5.28 -7.44 -6.76
C ASP A 66 -4.38 -7.48 -5.54
N GLU A 67 -3.19 -8.05 -5.69
CA GLU A 67 -2.19 -8.08 -4.62
C GLU A 67 -1.33 -6.82 -4.64
N VAL A 68 -1.07 -6.31 -3.45
CA VAL A 68 -0.23 -5.13 -3.23
C VAL A 68 0.88 -5.52 -2.27
N GLY A 69 2.12 -5.43 -2.72
CA GLY A 69 3.29 -5.70 -1.88
C GLY A 69 3.80 -4.45 -1.23
N LEU A 70 4.20 -4.55 0.02
CA LEU A 70 4.85 -3.45 0.74
C LEU A 70 6.06 -4.04 1.45
N ASN A 71 7.23 -3.83 0.87
CA ASN A 71 8.47 -4.48 1.29
C ASN A 71 9.44 -3.46 1.85
N SER A 72 9.88 -3.68 3.09
CA SER A 72 10.83 -2.80 3.75
C SER A 72 12.06 -3.60 4.17
N ALA A 73 13.02 -2.91 4.79
CA ALA A 73 14.21 -3.58 5.31
C ALA A 73 13.85 -4.57 6.43
N GLN A 74 12.74 -4.34 7.14
CA GLN A 74 12.35 -5.16 8.29
C GLN A 74 11.27 -6.17 7.98
N SER A 75 10.44 -5.94 6.96
CA SER A 75 9.31 -6.83 6.74
C SER A 75 8.86 -6.81 5.29
N ASN A 76 8.23 -7.90 4.88
CA ASN A 76 7.59 -8.03 3.59
C ASN A 76 6.12 -8.33 3.85
N ALA A 77 5.24 -7.54 3.28
CA ALA A 77 3.80 -7.71 3.50
C ALA A 77 3.07 -7.74 2.16
N VAL A 78 2.00 -8.53 2.11
CA VAL A 78 1.12 -8.58 0.94
C VAL A 78 -0.29 -8.27 1.42
N TYR A 79 -0.90 -7.30 0.77
CA TYR A 79 -2.28 -6.88 1.01
C TYR A 79 -3.10 -7.25 -0.22
N VAL A 80 -4.40 -7.39 -0.05
CA VAL A 80 -5.31 -7.67 -1.17
C VAL A 80 -6.35 -6.54 -1.22
N VAL A 81 -6.50 -5.96 -2.40
CA VAL A 81 -7.46 -4.86 -2.60
C VAL A 81 -8.87 -5.35 -2.32
N ASP A 82 -9.57 -4.65 -1.41
CA ASP A 82 -10.93 -5.02 -1.03
C ASP A 82 -11.97 -3.96 -1.41
N THR A 83 -11.58 -2.70 -1.53
CA THR A 83 -12.54 -1.62 -1.79
C THR A 83 -11.87 -0.51 -2.58
N ILE A 84 -12.59 0.04 -3.55
CA ILE A 84 -12.14 1.20 -4.32
C ILE A 84 -13.25 2.23 -4.25
N GLU A 85 -12.92 3.48 -3.89
CA GLU A 85 -13.93 4.53 -3.77
C GLU A 85 -13.36 5.88 -4.19
N ILE A 86 -14.27 6.80 -4.50
CA ILE A 86 -13.92 8.16 -4.88
C ILE A 86 -14.56 9.08 -3.85
N VAL A 87 -13.77 9.98 -3.24
CA VAL A 87 -14.22 10.81 -2.15
C VAL A 87 -13.81 12.27 -2.36
N ALA A 88 -14.35 13.17 -1.55
CA ALA A 88 -13.98 14.58 -1.55
C ALA A 88 -12.55 14.73 -1.00
N PRO A 89 -11.83 15.80 -1.39
CA PRO A 89 -10.43 15.97 -0.96
C PRO A 89 -10.25 16.05 0.55
N GLY A 90 -11.24 16.57 1.28
CA GLY A 90 -11.16 16.70 2.73
C GLY A 90 -11.62 15.50 3.52
N ASP A 91 -11.99 14.42 2.84
CA ASP A 91 -12.54 13.24 3.51
C ASP A 91 -11.39 12.41 4.11
N VAL A 92 -11.06 12.69 5.37
CA VAL A 92 -9.99 11.99 6.08
C VAL A 92 -10.46 10.68 6.71
N HIS A 93 -11.74 10.43 6.69
CA HIS A 93 -12.31 9.20 7.25
C HIS A 93 -11.73 7.96 6.58
N VAL A 94 -11.33 8.06 5.31
CA VAL A 94 -10.72 6.94 4.58
C VAL A 94 -9.37 6.52 5.18
N LEU A 95 -8.75 7.36 6.00
CA LEU A 95 -7.46 7.08 6.62
C LEU A 95 -7.56 6.54 8.04
N GLU A 96 -8.76 6.48 8.59
CA GLU A 96 -8.97 5.99 9.96
C GLU A 96 -8.74 4.49 10.06
N PRO A 97 -8.48 3.98 11.26
CA PRO A 97 -8.35 2.54 11.46
C PRO A 97 -9.60 1.79 10.99
N ARG A 98 -9.39 0.65 10.37
CA ARG A 98 -10.47 -0.15 9.80
C ARG A 98 -10.81 -1.38 10.65
N GLY A 99 -10.18 -1.54 11.81
CA GLY A 99 -10.41 -2.68 12.69
C GLY A 99 -9.57 -3.90 12.35
N HIS A 100 -8.70 -3.79 11.34
CA HIS A 100 -7.79 -4.85 10.94
C HIS A 100 -6.60 -4.21 10.21
N PRO A 101 -5.45 -4.88 10.14
CA PRO A 101 -4.30 -4.33 9.43
C PRO A 101 -4.64 -4.10 7.96
N SER A 102 -4.40 -2.89 7.48
CA SER A 102 -4.81 -2.51 6.13
C SER A 102 -3.89 -1.45 5.54
N LEU A 103 -4.08 -1.20 4.25
CA LEU A 103 -3.31 -0.24 3.47
C LEU A 103 -4.30 0.58 2.65
N THR A 104 -4.12 1.90 2.64
CA THR A 104 -4.98 2.80 1.87
C THR A 104 -4.10 3.64 0.96
N LEU A 105 -4.33 3.54 -0.34
CA LEU A 105 -3.60 4.30 -1.35
C LEU A 105 -4.47 5.46 -1.80
N VAL A 106 -3.89 6.66 -1.86
CA VAL A 106 -4.63 7.90 -2.14
C VAL A 106 -3.98 8.64 -3.30
N THR A 107 -4.77 9.02 -4.30
CA THR A 107 -4.30 9.91 -5.34
C THR A 107 -5.43 10.83 -5.78
N CYS A 108 -5.07 11.87 -6.54
CA CYS A 108 -6.06 12.81 -7.06
C CYS A 108 -6.89 12.17 -8.17
N TYR A 109 -8.10 12.65 -8.35
CA TYR A 109 -9.05 12.13 -9.34
C TYR A 109 -9.87 13.28 -9.91
N PRO A 110 -10.20 13.31 -11.18
CA PRO A 110 -9.96 12.29 -12.22
C PRO A 110 -8.49 12.21 -12.65
N PHE A 111 -8.09 11.07 -13.18
CA PHE A 111 -6.70 10.84 -13.60
C PHE A 111 -6.26 11.78 -14.74
N TYR A 112 -7.17 12.23 -15.56
CA TYR A 112 -6.87 13.05 -16.75
C TYR A 112 -7.30 14.50 -16.57
N PHE A 113 -7.53 14.93 -15.33
CA PHE A 113 -7.96 16.28 -15.03
C PHE A 113 -6.77 17.24 -15.05
N VAL A 114 -6.94 18.42 -15.64
CA VAL A 114 -5.92 19.47 -15.66
C VAL A 114 -6.27 20.48 -14.56
N GLY A 115 -5.29 20.77 -13.69
CA GLY A 115 -5.48 21.68 -12.57
C GLY A 115 -5.75 20.94 -11.27
N ASP A 116 -6.33 21.63 -10.28
CA ASP A 116 -6.63 21.05 -8.98
C ASP A 116 -7.75 20.03 -9.12
N ALA A 117 -7.47 18.81 -8.72
CA ALA A 117 -8.45 17.73 -8.85
C ALA A 117 -9.55 17.88 -7.80
N PRO A 118 -10.82 17.74 -8.22
CA PRO A 118 -11.96 17.92 -7.31
C PRO A 118 -12.21 16.73 -6.37
N GLN A 119 -11.56 15.59 -6.62
CA GLN A 119 -11.83 14.36 -5.86
C GLN A 119 -10.55 13.60 -5.59
N ARG A 120 -10.68 12.55 -4.78
CA ARG A 120 -9.57 11.64 -4.48
C ARG A 120 -10.00 10.21 -4.80
N TYR A 121 -9.07 9.47 -5.40
CA TYR A 121 -9.24 8.05 -5.73
C TYR A 121 -8.58 7.24 -4.64
N ILE A 122 -9.34 6.33 -4.04
CA ILE A 122 -8.92 5.59 -2.84
C ILE A 122 -8.95 4.11 -3.14
N VAL A 123 -7.83 3.43 -2.85
CA VAL A 123 -7.74 1.98 -2.95
C VAL A 123 -7.45 1.45 -1.55
N HIS A 124 -8.38 0.68 -0.99
CA HIS A 124 -8.20 0.03 0.31
C HIS A 124 -7.81 -1.42 0.09
N ALA A 125 -6.89 -1.90 0.91
CA ALA A 125 -6.46 -3.29 0.86
C ALA A 125 -6.29 -3.83 2.27
N THR A 126 -6.56 -5.13 2.43
CA THR A 126 -6.48 -5.82 3.72
C THR A 126 -5.23 -6.68 3.74
N LEU A 127 -4.54 -6.70 4.87
CA LEU A 127 -3.34 -7.52 5.03
C LEU A 127 -3.69 -8.99 4.86
N ARG A 128 -2.94 -9.67 4.01
CA ARG A 128 -3.11 -11.09 3.75
C ARG A 128 -2.04 -11.91 4.45
N ARG A 129 -0.78 -11.45 4.35
CA ARG A 129 0.33 -12.11 5.03
C ARG A 129 1.51 -11.15 5.14
N SER A 130 2.35 -11.41 6.15
CA SER A 130 3.58 -10.66 6.32
C SER A 130 4.64 -11.56 6.91
N ALA A 131 5.91 -11.19 6.68
CA ALA A 131 7.05 -11.92 7.21
C ALA A 131 8.19 -10.92 7.42
N LEU A 132 9.11 -11.28 8.32
CA LEU A 132 10.31 -10.49 8.52
C LEU A 132 11.15 -10.57 7.25
N ALA A 133 11.73 -9.44 6.85
CA ALA A 133 12.60 -9.38 5.69
C ALA A 133 13.80 -10.31 5.89
N GLY A 134 14.18 -11.01 4.83
CA GLY A 134 15.29 -11.95 4.88
C GLY A 134 14.91 -13.33 5.37
N VAL A 135 13.68 -13.55 5.82
CA VAL A 135 13.19 -14.86 6.22
C VAL A 135 12.45 -15.49 5.04
N THR A 136 12.85 -16.70 4.66
CA THR A 136 12.15 -17.45 3.61
C THR A 136 10.88 -18.03 4.19
N THR A 137 9.81 -17.69 3.58
CA THR A 137 8.51 -18.17 4.05
C THR A 137 8.21 -19.49 3.43
N SER A 138 8.30 -20.07 3.42
CA SER A 138 8.01 -20.88 2.79
C SER A 138 7.13 -21.71 3.07
N LYS A 139 7.28 -21.31 3.08
CA LYS A 139 6.75 -21.80 3.09
C LYS A 139 6.19 -22.54 3.56
N SER A 140 6.43 -22.44 3.87
CA SER A 140 5.89 -23.03 4.33
C SER A 140 5.64 -23.81 4.87
N THR A 141 5.81 -23.98 4.93
CA THR A 141 5.38 -24.68 5.36
C THR A 141 5.32 -25.34 5.96
N PRO A 142 5.30 -25.51 6.16
CA PRO A 142 4.98 -26.20 6.77
C PRO A 142 5.05 -27.02 7.26
N HIS A 143 5.11 -27.06 7.04
CA HIS A 143 4.89 -27.92 7.48
C HIS A 143 5.28 -28.82 7.87
N THR A 144 5.66 -28.78 7.62
CA THR A 144 5.71 -29.67 7.97
C THR A 144 6.02 -30.50 8.55
N SER A 145 6.18 -30.52 8.57
CA SER A 145 6.15 -31.33 9.04
C SER A 145 6.24 -32.13 9.61
N ASN A 146 6.23 -32.08 9.68
CA ASN A 146 6.04 -32.87 10.15
C ASN A 146 6.07 -33.83 10.58
N LYS A 147 6.14 -33.68 10.37
CA LYS A 147 5.93 -34.52 10.74
C LYS A 147 6.23 -35.57 11.09
N GLU A 148 6.46 -35.42 11.00
CA GLU A 148 6.48 -36.26 11.35
C GLU A 148 6.78 -37.15 11.86
N ASN A 149 6.93 -37.13 12.00
CA ASN A 149 6.91 -37.85 12.58
C ASN A 149 7.06 -38.80 13.07
N LYS A 150 7.13 -39.08 13.18
CA LYS A 150 7.03 -39.86 13.75
C LYS A 150 7.09 -40.80 13.90
N PRO A 151 7.02 -41.07 13.79
CA PRO A 151 7.08 -42.05 14.16
C PRO A 151 7.03 -42.94 14.77
#